data_2135ea07fdd6a3c5ebba1401925ec0be
#
_entry.id   2135ea07fdd6a3c5ebba1401925ec0be
#
_cell.length_a   1.000
_cell.length_b   1.000
_cell.length_c   1.000
_cell.angle_alpha   90.00
_cell.angle_beta   90.00
_cell.angle_gamma   90.00
#
_symmetry.space_group_name_H-M   'P 1'
#
loop_
_entity.id
_entity.type
_entity.pdbx_description
1 polymer ?
#
loop_
_entity_poly.entity_id
_entity_poly.type
_entity_poly.pdbx_seq_one_letter_code
_entity_poly.pdbx_strand_id
1 'polypeptide(L)'
;SRGLGDVYKRQGASCMTTMHLDNVRGLPDRMYNMLGESSVTDRFINSIYKYIDVGVLVTCDKNERRKIQELAFFDREDGINKCTVIYENCEFTSNDIPKEIMKRFKNYGIDNPYA
;
A
#
# COMPACT_ATOMS: atom_id res chain seq x y z
N SER A 1 14.18 -5.70 -8.42
CA SER A 1 13.29 -5.80 -7.29
C SER A 1 12.16 -6.79 -7.47
N ARG A 2 11.99 -7.37 -8.67
CA ARG A 2 11.05 -8.48 -8.78
C ARG A 2 11.59 -9.65 -7.95
N GLY A 3 10.76 -10.37 -7.32
CA GLY A 3 11.17 -11.42 -6.39
C GLY A 3 11.48 -10.92 -5.00
N LEU A 4 11.71 -9.62 -4.84
CA LEU A 4 11.95 -9.03 -3.54
C LEU A 4 10.76 -9.27 -2.62
N GLY A 5 9.56 -9.02 -3.12
CA GLY A 5 8.36 -9.24 -2.35
C GLY A 5 8.18 -10.68 -1.93
N ASP A 6 8.51 -11.63 -2.82
CA ASP A 6 8.39 -13.04 -2.50
C ASP A 6 9.34 -13.46 -1.39
N VAL A 7 10.59 -13.00 -1.46
CA VAL A 7 11.60 -13.31 -0.45
C VAL A 7 11.18 -12.77 0.91
N TYR A 8 10.81 -11.50 0.96
CA TYR A 8 10.48 -10.86 2.22
C TYR A 8 9.16 -11.35 2.81
N LYS A 9 8.19 -11.67 1.97
CA LYS A 9 6.96 -12.27 2.47
C LYS A 9 7.20 -13.58 3.20
N ARG A 10 8.01 -14.44 2.61
CA ARG A 10 8.29 -15.74 3.21
C ARG A 10 9.07 -15.65 4.50
N GLN A 11 9.87 -14.61 4.64
CA GLN A 11 10.70 -14.40 5.81
C GLN A 11 10.05 -13.53 6.87
N GLY A 12 8.88 -12.95 6.56
CA GLY A 12 8.22 -12.04 7.47
C GLY A 12 8.96 -10.73 7.67
N ALA A 13 9.93 -10.42 6.82
CA ALA A 13 10.71 -9.19 6.92
C ALA A 13 9.96 -8.02 6.28
N SER A 14 10.28 -6.80 6.74
CA SER A 14 9.77 -5.59 6.12
C SER A 14 10.51 -5.32 4.82
N CYS A 15 9.80 -4.77 3.83
CA CYS A 15 10.43 -4.41 2.57
C CYS A 15 9.85 -3.11 2.03
N MET A 16 10.59 -2.49 1.13
CA MET A 16 10.18 -1.26 0.46
C MET A 16 10.57 -1.37 -1.01
N THR A 17 9.69 -0.92 -1.90
CA THR A 17 9.99 -0.90 -3.33
C THR A 17 9.34 0.31 -3.96
N THR A 18 9.75 0.65 -5.19
CA THR A 18 9.19 1.76 -5.94
C THR A 18 8.68 1.28 -7.30
N MET A 19 7.72 2.01 -7.84
CA MET A 19 7.18 1.73 -9.16
C MET A 19 6.49 2.97 -9.70
N HIS A 20 6.20 2.98 -11.02
CA HIS A 20 5.49 4.09 -11.65
C HIS A 20 4.00 3.82 -11.65
N LEU A 21 3.23 4.78 -11.13
CA LEU A 21 1.78 4.70 -11.02
C LEU A 21 1.15 6.06 -11.21
N ASP A 22 -0.10 6.06 -11.67
CA ASP A 22 -0.90 7.28 -11.80
C ASP A 22 -1.73 7.55 -10.56
N ASN A 23 -2.10 6.50 -9.83
CA ASN A 23 -2.84 6.64 -8.58
C ASN A 23 -2.53 5.44 -7.68
N VAL A 24 -2.67 5.66 -6.38
CA VAL A 24 -2.29 4.66 -5.38
C VAL A 24 -3.23 3.44 -5.41
N ARG A 25 -4.46 3.62 -5.82
CA ARG A 25 -5.44 2.53 -5.87
C ARG A 25 -5.05 1.45 -6.87
N GLY A 26 -4.28 1.82 -7.90
CA GLY A 26 -3.82 0.87 -8.90
C GLY A 26 -2.59 0.07 -8.52
N LEU A 27 -2.08 0.26 -7.31
CA LEU A 27 -0.83 -0.37 -6.89
C LEU A 27 -0.88 -1.90 -6.91
N PRO A 28 -1.92 -2.57 -6.39
CA PRO A 28 -1.94 -4.03 -6.42
C PRO A 28 -1.95 -4.60 -7.83
N ASP A 29 -2.71 -4.01 -8.74
CA ASP A 29 -2.74 -4.46 -10.14
C ASP A 29 -1.39 -4.25 -10.81
N ARG A 30 -0.75 -3.14 -10.54
CA ARG A 30 0.57 -2.85 -11.10
C ARG A 30 1.60 -3.86 -10.60
N MET A 31 1.58 -4.16 -9.32
CA MET A 31 2.47 -5.20 -8.77
C MET A 31 2.22 -6.55 -9.39
N TYR A 32 0.96 -6.90 -9.56
CA TYR A 32 0.58 -8.13 -10.23
C TYR A 32 1.21 -8.24 -11.61
N ASN A 33 1.06 -7.16 -12.41
CA ASN A 33 1.59 -7.13 -13.76
C ASN A 33 3.13 -7.19 -13.78
N MET A 34 3.77 -6.53 -12.84
CA MET A 34 5.24 -6.51 -12.74
C MET A 34 5.83 -7.86 -12.38
N LEU A 35 5.10 -8.66 -11.61
CA LEU A 35 5.58 -10.00 -11.24
C LEU A 35 5.51 -10.99 -12.39
N GLY A 36 4.86 -10.61 -13.49
CA GLY A 36 4.88 -11.39 -14.71
C GLY A 36 4.14 -12.72 -14.62
N GLU A 37 3.20 -12.83 -13.72
CA GLU A 37 2.42 -14.04 -13.58
C GLU A 37 1.49 -14.22 -14.78
N SER A 38 1.61 -15.36 -15.43
CA SER A 38 0.78 -15.66 -16.60
C SER A 38 -0.57 -16.22 -16.21
N SER A 39 -0.70 -16.78 -15.02
CA SER A 39 -1.97 -17.30 -14.55
C SER A 39 -2.58 -16.33 -13.54
N VAL A 40 -3.65 -15.69 -13.97
CA VAL A 40 -4.39 -14.78 -13.11
C VAL A 40 -5.21 -15.64 -12.15
N THR A 41 -4.85 -15.61 -10.89
CA THR A 41 -5.68 -16.23 -9.87
C THR A 41 -6.06 -15.14 -8.88
N ASP A 42 -7.33 -15.15 -8.46
CA ASP A 42 -7.81 -14.28 -7.41
C ASP A 42 -6.94 -14.42 -6.17
N ARG A 43 -6.44 -15.61 -5.95
CA ARG A 43 -5.56 -15.93 -4.84
C ARG A 43 -4.29 -15.08 -4.84
N PHE A 44 -3.72 -14.83 -6.02
CA PHE A 44 -2.50 -14.02 -6.11
C PHE A 44 -2.80 -12.56 -5.81
N ILE A 45 -3.86 -12.01 -6.38
CA ILE A 45 -4.30 -10.64 -6.10
C ILE A 45 -4.61 -10.48 -4.61
N ASN A 46 -5.32 -11.45 -4.04
CA ASN A 46 -5.64 -11.43 -2.61
C ASN A 46 -4.39 -11.40 -1.74
N SER A 47 -3.35 -12.12 -2.16
CA SER A 47 -2.08 -12.13 -1.45
C SER A 47 -1.42 -10.75 -1.47
N ILE A 48 -1.51 -10.05 -2.60
CA ILE A 48 -0.94 -8.71 -2.71
C ILE A 48 -1.60 -7.79 -1.70
N TYR A 49 -2.93 -7.76 -1.62
CA TYR A 49 -3.64 -6.93 -0.65
C TYR A 49 -3.30 -7.31 0.80
N LYS A 50 -2.96 -8.55 1.04
CA LYS A 50 -2.60 -9.02 2.37
C LYS A 50 -1.18 -8.60 2.77
N TYR A 51 -0.27 -8.50 1.82
CA TYR A 51 1.16 -8.25 2.10
C TYR A 51 1.61 -6.81 1.91
N ILE A 52 0.92 -6.03 1.10
CA ILE A 52 1.20 -4.59 1.00
C ILE A 52 0.49 -3.90 2.15
N ASP A 53 1.21 -3.08 2.89
CA ASP A 53 0.62 -2.30 3.98
C ASP A 53 0.26 -0.90 3.53
N VAL A 54 1.19 -0.22 2.88
CA VAL A 54 1.07 1.21 2.57
C VAL A 54 1.50 1.48 1.14
N GLY A 55 0.74 2.31 0.46
CA GLY A 55 1.13 2.88 -0.82
C GLY A 55 1.22 4.39 -0.70
N VAL A 56 2.29 4.96 -1.22
CA VAL A 56 2.50 6.40 -1.23
C VAL A 56 2.79 6.84 -2.66
N LEU A 57 1.98 7.75 -3.18
CA LEU A 57 2.21 8.34 -4.49
C LEU A 57 2.92 9.68 -4.31
N VAL A 58 4.10 9.78 -4.90
CA VAL A 58 4.91 10.98 -4.84
C VAL A 58 4.94 11.61 -6.22
N THR A 59 4.71 12.90 -6.31
CA THR A 59 4.75 13.65 -7.56
C THR A 59 5.64 14.87 -7.44
N CYS A 60 5.94 15.50 -8.58
CA CYS A 60 6.66 16.76 -8.59
C CYS A 60 5.67 17.90 -8.85
N ASP A 61 5.81 19.00 -8.12
CA ASP A 61 5.02 20.19 -8.37
C ASP A 61 5.64 21.03 -9.50
N LYS A 62 5.08 22.22 -9.74
CA LYS A 62 5.54 23.12 -10.81
C LYS A 62 6.98 23.59 -10.62
N ASN A 63 7.48 23.57 -9.39
CA ASN A 63 8.84 23.98 -9.06
C ASN A 63 9.78 22.79 -8.93
N GLU A 64 9.39 21.65 -9.47
CA GLU A 64 10.13 20.39 -9.42
C GLU A 64 10.39 19.89 -7.99
N ARG A 65 9.60 20.34 -7.04
CA ARG A 65 9.66 19.82 -5.67
C ARG A 65 8.77 18.61 -5.53
N ARG A 66 9.30 17.60 -4.87
CA ARG A 66 8.55 16.38 -4.62
C ARG A 66 7.56 16.58 -3.49
N LYS A 67 6.37 16.03 -3.67
CA LYS A 67 5.34 16.06 -2.63
C LYS A 67 4.56 14.76 -2.63
N ILE A 68 3.98 14.44 -1.50
CA ILE A 68 3.08 13.30 -1.40
C ILE A 68 1.74 13.73 -1.98
N GLN A 69 1.29 13.00 -2.99
CA GLN A 69 0.00 13.26 -3.62
C GLN A 69 -1.10 12.39 -3.03
N GLU A 70 -0.80 11.12 -2.77
CA GLU A 70 -1.77 10.19 -2.20
C GLU A 70 -1.08 9.26 -1.21
N LEU A 71 -1.82 8.85 -0.20
CA LEU A 71 -1.39 7.83 0.74
C LEU A 71 -2.57 6.91 1.03
N ALA A 72 -2.33 5.61 0.93
CA ALA A 72 -3.37 4.61 1.19
C ALA A 72 -2.81 3.44 1.96
N PHE A 73 -3.69 2.81 2.73
CA PHE A 73 -3.42 1.54 3.38
C PHE A 73 -4.14 0.44 2.65
N PHE A 74 -3.50 -0.71 2.56
CA PHE A 74 -4.08 -1.90 1.94
C PHE A 74 -4.26 -2.97 2.99
N ASP A 75 -5.40 -3.65 2.94
CA ASP A 75 -5.64 -4.78 3.81
C ASP A 75 -6.65 -5.73 3.18
N ARG A 76 -6.78 -6.88 3.78
CA ARG A 76 -7.77 -7.87 3.41
C ARG A 76 -8.43 -8.35 4.69
N GLU A 77 -9.71 -8.09 4.81
CA GLU A 77 -10.48 -8.41 5.98
C GLU A 77 -11.77 -9.13 5.57
N ASP A 78 -12.06 -10.25 6.23
CA ASP A 78 -13.26 -11.05 5.96
C ASP A 78 -13.42 -11.42 4.49
N GLY A 79 -12.32 -11.74 3.83
CA GLY A 79 -12.32 -12.12 2.42
C GLY A 79 -12.47 -10.97 1.45
N ILE A 80 -12.40 -9.73 1.92
CA ILE A 80 -12.58 -8.54 1.08
C ILE A 80 -11.28 -7.76 0.99
N ASN A 81 -10.83 -7.49 -0.23
CA ASN A 81 -9.67 -6.67 -0.50
C ASN A 81 -10.05 -5.19 -0.37
N LYS A 82 -9.28 -4.44 0.41
CA LYS A 82 -9.58 -3.03 0.67
C LYS A 82 -8.38 -2.14 0.41
N CYS A 83 -8.66 -1.00 -0.19
CA CYS A 83 -7.70 0.10 -0.34
C CYS A 83 -8.33 1.32 0.34
N THR A 84 -7.75 1.76 1.45
CA THR A 84 -8.27 2.88 2.22
C THR A 84 -7.37 4.09 2.00
N VAL A 85 -7.86 5.05 1.23
CA VAL A 85 -7.11 6.28 0.94
C VAL A 85 -7.28 7.24 2.10
N ILE A 86 -6.16 7.61 2.73
CA ILE A 86 -6.14 8.47 3.91
C ILE A 86 -5.84 9.92 3.51
N TYR A 87 -5.07 10.11 2.45
CA TYR A 87 -4.67 11.44 2.00
C TYR A 87 -4.74 11.50 0.48
N GLU A 88 -5.41 12.53 -0.04
CA GLU A 88 -5.47 12.82 -1.48
C GLU A 88 -5.92 14.27 -1.67
N ASN A 89 -5.63 14.83 -2.83
CA ASN A 89 -6.01 16.22 -3.16
C ASN A 89 -5.56 17.22 -2.10
N CYS A 90 -4.35 17.02 -1.57
CA CYS A 90 -3.71 17.90 -0.59
C CYS A 90 -4.42 17.97 0.76
N GLU A 91 -5.24 16.97 1.10
CA GLU A 91 -5.91 16.94 2.39
C GLU A 91 -6.16 15.51 2.86
N PHE A 92 -6.33 15.36 4.16
CA PHE A 92 -6.72 14.07 4.72
C PHE A 92 -8.18 13.79 4.41
N THR A 93 -8.48 12.53 4.10
CA THR A 93 -9.84 12.09 3.87
C THR A 93 -10.55 11.84 5.21
N SER A 94 -11.85 11.57 5.13
CA SER A 94 -12.61 11.18 6.33
C SER A 94 -12.53 9.68 6.62
N ASN A 95 -11.74 8.93 5.83
CA ASN A 95 -11.63 7.49 6.01
C ASN A 95 -10.80 7.14 7.25
N ASP A 96 -11.23 6.12 7.97
CA ASP A 96 -10.48 5.62 9.11
C ASP A 96 -9.37 4.68 8.66
N ILE A 97 -8.25 4.71 9.37
CA ILE A 97 -7.18 3.75 9.17
C ILE A 97 -7.70 2.35 9.52
N PRO A 98 -7.43 1.33 8.70
CA PRO A 98 -7.90 -0.03 9.00
C PRO A 98 -7.50 -0.50 10.39
N LYS A 99 -8.38 -1.25 11.03
CA LYS A 99 -8.19 -1.70 12.42
C LYS A 99 -6.89 -2.45 12.64
N GLU A 100 -6.53 -3.35 11.74
CA GLU A 100 -5.31 -4.14 11.90
C GLU A 100 -4.06 -3.27 11.80
N ILE A 101 -4.11 -2.24 10.98
CA ILE A 101 -3.00 -1.30 10.85
C ILE A 101 -2.91 -0.42 12.09
N MET A 102 -4.04 0.05 12.62
CA MET A 102 -4.06 0.78 13.89
C MET A 102 -3.51 -0.04 15.04
N LYS A 103 -3.83 -1.33 15.07
CA LYS A 103 -3.29 -2.25 16.04
C LYS A 103 -1.77 -2.31 15.99
N ARG A 104 -1.22 -2.35 14.78
CA ARG A 104 0.24 -2.37 14.59
C ARG A 104 0.87 -1.08 15.08
N PHE A 105 0.26 0.06 14.80
CA PHE A 105 0.74 1.34 15.33
C PHE A 105 0.80 1.31 16.85
N LYS A 106 -0.26 0.83 17.49
CA LYS A 106 -0.31 0.74 18.96
C LYS A 106 0.75 -0.19 19.52
N ASN A 107 1.04 -1.29 18.82
CA ASN A 107 2.08 -2.21 19.26
C ASN A 107 3.46 -1.56 19.26
N TYR A 108 3.65 -0.50 18.49
CA TYR A 108 4.89 0.27 18.49
C TYR A 108 4.80 1.56 19.29
N GLY A 109 3.77 1.69 20.12
CA GLY A 109 3.61 2.86 20.99
C GLY A 109 3.03 4.09 20.33
N ILE A 110 2.45 3.93 19.16
CA ILE A 110 1.85 5.04 18.41
C ILE A 110 0.33 4.97 18.57
N ASP A 111 -0.22 5.82 19.45
CA ASP A 111 -1.66 5.85 19.70
C ASP A 111 -2.40 6.69 18.64
N ASN A 112 -1.76 7.77 18.18
CA ASN A 112 -2.34 8.64 17.17
C ASN A 112 -1.33 8.90 16.07
N PRO A 113 -1.42 8.19 14.94
CA PRO A 113 -0.47 8.35 13.84
C PRO A 113 -0.57 9.71 13.14
N TYR A 114 -1.62 10.49 13.40
CA TYR A 114 -1.77 11.83 12.84
C TYR A 114 -1.11 12.92 13.67
N ALA A 115 -0.69 12.59 14.87
CA ALA A 115 -0.11 13.58 15.78
C ALA A 115 1.33 13.92 15.44
#